data_6a49680f09c3b5d76cc32dda1cfb4528
#
_entry.id   6a49680f09c3b5d76cc32dda1cfb4528
#
_cell.length_a   1.000
_cell.length_b   1.000
_cell.length_c   1.000
_cell.angle_alpha   90.00
_cell.angle_beta   90.00
_cell.angle_gamma   90.00
#
_symmetry.space_group_name_H-M   'P 1'
#
loop_
_entity.id
_entity.type
_entity.pdbx_description
1 polymer ?
#
loop_
_entity_poly.entity_id
_entity_poly.type
_entity_poly.pdbx_seq_one_letter_code
_entity_poly.pdbx_strand_id
1 'polypeptide(L)'
;ASNGIALFEMAMAWWWPRKRLAGLAHIEGLEHLTNAAAQGKGVVLMSLHFTTLEIGAALLGQAVTIDGMYREHRNAAFDFVQRRGRERHNLDAKAVEREDVRSMMRSLRTGRAIWYAPDQDYGRKASVFVPLFGVEAATVTATSTFARLGKALVVPFTQTRLPNGQGYRLSVHPPLTDFPGESETADALRINQWVEQAVREQPEQYMWVHRRFKTRPEGQSRPYAKRRRRKRRARRS
;
A
#
# COMPACT_ATOMS: atom_id res chain seq x y z
N ALA A 1 12.83 15.04 -5.65
CA ALA A 1 11.79 16.06 -5.35
C ALA A 1 10.58 15.40 -4.66
N SER A 2 9.94 14.37 -5.22
CA SER A 2 8.67 13.79 -4.68
C SER A 2 8.76 13.34 -3.21
N ASN A 3 9.86 12.71 -2.77
CA ASN A 3 10.03 12.32 -1.36
C ASN A 3 10.07 13.51 -0.38
N GLY A 4 10.60 14.67 -0.80
CA GLY A 4 10.58 15.89 0.01
C GLY A 4 9.15 16.44 0.15
N ILE A 5 8.39 16.44 -0.95
CA ILE A 5 6.98 16.86 -0.95
C ILE A 5 6.15 15.95 -0.05
N ALA A 6 6.40 14.64 -0.07
CA ALA A 6 5.70 13.66 0.75
C ALA A 6 5.69 13.95 2.26
N LEU A 7 6.74 14.61 2.78
CA LEU A 7 6.78 15.01 4.19
C LEU A 7 5.75 16.10 4.51
N PHE A 8 5.59 17.05 3.60
CA PHE A 8 4.55 18.08 3.74
C PHE A 8 3.16 17.50 3.58
N GLU A 9 2.97 16.60 2.62
CA GLU A 9 1.70 15.90 2.39
C GLU A 9 1.30 15.02 3.58
N MET A 10 2.26 14.36 4.20
CA MET A 10 2.03 13.62 5.45
C MET A 10 1.57 14.57 6.56
N ALA A 11 2.19 15.75 6.70
CA ALA A 11 1.76 16.75 7.66
C ALA A 11 0.35 17.28 7.35
N MET A 12 0.04 17.52 6.07
CA MET A 12 -1.31 17.91 5.65
C MET A 12 -2.32 16.81 6.00
N ALA A 13 -2.03 15.55 5.69
CA ALA A 13 -2.88 14.41 5.99
C ALA A 13 -3.18 14.26 7.48
N TRP A 14 -2.20 14.49 8.34
CA TRP A 14 -2.35 14.25 9.77
C TRP A 14 -2.90 15.43 10.57
N TRP A 15 -2.73 16.69 10.10
CA TRP A 15 -3.08 17.87 10.90
C TRP A 15 -4.09 18.82 10.26
N TRP A 16 -4.28 18.78 8.93
CA TRP A 16 -5.24 19.68 8.31
C TRP A 16 -6.70 19.31 8.65
N PRO A 17 -7.59 20.29 8.75
CA PRO A 17 -9.02 20.03 8.92
C PRO A 17 -9.60 19.31 7.70
N ARG A 18 -10.58 18.43 7.94
CA ARG A 18 -11.29 17.67 6.91
C ARG A 18 -11.77 18.54 5.75
N LYS A 19 -12.37 19.69 6.06
CA LYS A 19 -12.88 20.64 5.05
C LYS A 19 -11.77 21.16 4.11
N ARG A 20 -10.56 21.36 4.61
CA ARG A 20 -9.44 21.84 3.82
C ARG A 20 -8.90 20.75 2.87
N LEU A 21 -8.96 19.51 3.28
CA LEU A 21 -8.53 18.37 2.46
C LEU A 21 -9.57 18.01 1.41
N ALA A 22 -10.87 18.09 1.71
CA ALA A 22 -11.95 17.63 0.84
C ALA A 22 -11.88 18.21 -0.58
N GLY A 23 -11.49 19.49 -0.73
CA GLY A 23 -11.36 20.13 -2.03
C GLY A 23 -10.14 19.72 -2.86
N LEU A 24 -9.27 18.86 -2.33
CA LEU A 24 -8.06 18.42 -3.02
C LEU A 24 -8.22 17.06 -3.73
N ALA A 25 -9.32 16.35 -3.49
CA ALA A 25 -9.53 15.00 -4.01
C ALA A 25 -10.36 14.99 -5.29
N HIS A 26 -9.81 14.36 -6.32
CA HIS A 26 -10.55 13.95 -7.53
C HIS A 26 -10.64 12.41 -7.48
N ILE A 27 -11.81 11.89 -7.07
CA ILE A 27 -12.00 10.45 -6.88
C ILE A 27 -12.76 9.88 -8.09
N GLU A 28 -12.16 8.88 -8.72
CA GLU A 28 -12.71 8.14 -9.86
C GLU A 28 -12.94 6.68 -9.45
N GLY A 29 -14.06 6.07 -9.88
CA GLY A 29 -14.35 4.66 -9.65
C GLY A 29 -14.76 4.33 -8.22
N LEU A 30 -15.19 5.30 -7.40
CA LEU A 30 -15.61 5.07 -6.01
C LEU A 30 -16.72 4.01 -5.91
N GLU A 31 -17.55 3.89 -6.95
CA GLU A 31 -18.62 2.91 -7.07
C GLU A 31 -18.15 1.46 -6.93
N HIS A 32 -16.90 1.16 -7.26
CA HIS A 32 -16.35 -0.20 -7.07
C HIS A 32 -16.27 -0.59 -5.59
N LEU A 33 -15.99 0.37 -4.70
CA LEU A 33 -15.98 0.14 -3.26
C LEU A 33 -17.39 0.14 -2.67
N THR A 34 -18.23 1.10 -3.08
CA THR A 34 -19.60 1.20 -2.55
C THR A 34 -20.47 0.02 -2.98
N ASN A 35 -20.31 -0.47 -4.20
CA ASN A 35 -21.00 -1.67 -4.69
C ASN A 35 -20.54 -2.94 -3.98
N ALA A 36 -19.25 -3.07 -3.68
CA ALA A 36 -18.75 -4.19 -2.88
C ALA A 36 -19.33 -4.18 -1.46
N ALA A 37 -19.35 -3.02 -0.82
CA ALA A 37 -19.94 -2.83 0.50
C ALA A 37 -21.45 -3.14 0.52
N ALA A 38 -22.21 -2.68 -0.50
CA ALA A 38 -23.64 -2.97 -0.65
C ALA A 38 -23.93 -4.47 -0.79
N GLN A 39 -23.00 -5.25 -1.35
CA GLN A 39 -23.08 -6.71 -1.45
C GLN A 39 -22.56 -7.44 -0.21
N GLY A 40 -22.15 -6.72 0.84
CA GLY A 40 -21.53 -7.30 2.05
C GLY A 40 -20.17 -7.96 1.79
N LYS A 41 -19.51 -7.65 0.66
CA LYS A 41 -18.21 -8.22 0.32
C LYS A 41 -17.07 -7.36 0.87
N GLY A 42 -16.13 -8.01 1.53
CA GLY A 42 -14.88 -7.38 1.91
C GLY A 42 -14.03 -7.01 0.71
N VAL A 43 -13.17 -6.03 0.89
CA VAL A 43 -12.27 -5.55 -0.16
C VAL A 43 -10.83 -5.51 0.34
N VAL A 44 -9.94 -6.16 -0.38
CA VAL A 44 -8.50 -5.88 -0.33
C VAL A 44 -8.24 -4.71 -1.28
N LEU A 45 -8.17 -3.50 -0.74
CA LEU A 45 -7.83 -2.30 -1.51
C LEU A 45 -6.34 -2.33 -1.80
N MET A 46 -5.99 -2.84 -2.98
CA MET A 46 -4.62 -3.08 -3.41
C MET A 46 -4.00 -1.79 -3.92
N SER A 47 -3.19 -1.17 -3.10
CA SER A 47 -2.50 0.09 -3.41
C SER A 47 -0.99 -0.12 -3.63
N LEU A 48 -0.28 0.98 -3.83
CA LEU A 48 1.17 1.03 -4.01
C LEU A 48 1.79 2.05 -3.06
N HIS A 49 3.08 1.85 -2.77
CA HIS A 49 3.87 2.82 -2.03
C HIS A 49 4.28 3.99 -2.94
N PHE A 50 3.31 4.79 -3.35
CA PHE A 50 3.58 6.13 -3.90
C PHE A 50 3.91 7.11 -2.76
N THR A 51 4.63 8.16 -3.08
CA THR A 51 4.97 9.22 -2.12
C THR A 51 3.75 9.94 -1.56
N THR A 52 2.63 9.88 -2.26
CA THR A 52 1.31 10.40 -1.89
C THR A 52 0.47 9.48 -0.99
N LEU A 53 1.07 8.40 -0.45
CA LEU A 53 0.36 7.37 0.33
C LEU A 53 -0.46 7.93 1.49
N GLU A 54 0.14 8.74 2.35
CA GLU A 54 -0.53 9.29 3.54
C GLU A 54 -1.67 10.24 3.17
N ILE A 55 -1.44 11.12 2.19
CA ILE A 55 -2.47 12.06 1.75
C ILE A 55 -3.60 11.35 1.00
N GLY A 56 -3.27 10.36 0.16
CA GLY A 56 -4.26 9.55 -0.54
C GLY A 56 -5.16 8.77 0.40
N ALA A 57 -4.60 8.16 1.44
CA ALA A 57 -5.35 7.46 2.49
C ALA A 57 -6.29 8.42 3.25
N ALA A 58 -5.80 9.60 3.62
CA ALA A 58 -6.60 10.62 4.31
C ALA A 58 -7.76 11.14 3.45
N LEU A 59 -7.53 11.32 2.16
CA LEU A 59 -8.55 11.81 1.21
C LEU A 59 -9.62 10.74 0.93
N LEU A 60 -9.22 9.51 0.62
CA LEU A 60 -10.16 8.42 0.35
C LEU A 60 -10.95 8.04 1.61
N GLY A 61 -10.31 8.07 2.79
CA GLY A 61 -10.96 7.81 4.08
C GLY A 61 -12.05 8.80 4.46
N GLN A 62 -12.15 9.95 3.77
CA GLN A 62 -13.27 10.87 3.93
C GLN A 62 -14.54 10.41 3.20
N ALA A 63 -14.38 9.58 2.15
CA ALA A 63 -15.47 9.09 1.33
C ALA A 63 -15.94 7.69 1.75
N VAL A 64 -15.03 6.80 2.15
CA VAL A 64 -15.32 5.43 2.54
C VAL A 64 -14.48 4.99 3.74
N THR A 65 -15.03 4.09 4.55
CA THR A 65 -14.29 3.51 5.69
C THR A 65 -13.29 2.45 5.20
N ILE A 66 -12.02 2.65 5.53
CA ILE A 66 -10.94 1.75 5.13
C ILE A 66 -10.08 1.43 6.35
N ASP A 67 -9.97 0.15 6.67
CA ASP A 67 -9.03 -0.30 7.70
C ASP A 67 -7.60 -0.28 7.14
N GLY A 68 -6.66 0.22 7.91
CA GLY A 68 -5.27 0.33 7.48
C GLY A 68 -4.40 -0.76 8.11
N MET A 69 -3.66 -1.50 7.29
CA MET A 69 -2.57 -2.32 7.81
C MET A 69 -1.40 -1.42 8.20
N TYR A 70 -0.89 -1.58 9.41
CA TYR A 70 0.28 -0.83 9.85
C TYR A 70 1.29 -1.73 10.57
N ARG A 71 2.49 -1.22 10.71
CA ARG A 71 3.53 -1.78 11.55
C ARG A 71 3.80 -0.79 12.67
N GLU A 72 3.71 -1.25 13.91
CA GLU A 72 4.06 -0.46 15.07
C GLU A 72 5.47 0.13 14.95
N HIS A 73 5.60 1.42 15.20
CA HIS A 73 6.87 2.11 15.14
C HIS A 73 7.61 1.98 16.48
N ARG A 74 8.94 1.74 16.43
CA ARG A 74 9.77 1.59 17.63
C ARG A 74 9.75 2.77 18.60
N ASN A 75 9.51 3.97 18.08
CA ASN A 75 9.33 5.17 18.88
C ASN A 75 7.82 5.34 19.16
N ALA A 76 7.42 5.12 20.42
CA ALA A 76 6.02 5.15 20.85
C ALA A 76 5.34 6.52 20.62
N ALA A 77 6.07 7.62 20.76
CA ALA A 77 5.51 8.95 20.49
C ALA A 77 5.21 9.15 19.01
N PHE A 78 6.10 8.70 18.13
CA PHE A 78 5.86 8.74 16.68
C PHE A 78 4.71 7.80 16.28
N ASP A 79 4.65 6.61 16.85
CA ASP A 79 3.57 5.65 16.63
C ASP A 79 2.21 6.23 16.99
N PHE A 80 2.12 6.83 18.16
CA PHE A 80 0.91 7.51 18.62
C PHE A 80 0.44 8.61 17.65
N VAL A 81 1.37 9.48 17.21
CA VAL A 81 1.06 10.55 16.27
C VAL A 81 0.62 10.01 14.91
N GLN A 82 1.31 8.99 14.40
CA GLN A 82 0.98 8.37 13.13
C GLN A 82 -0.40 7.70 13.15
N ARG A 83 -0.70 6.92 14.18
CA ARG A 83 -2.01 6.28 14.34
C ARG A 83 -3.13 7.32 14.39
N ARG A 84 -2.99 8.30 15.25
CA ARG A 84 -3.99 9.37 15.40
C ARG A 84 -4.15 10.21 14.14
N GLY A 85 -3.07 10.43 13.40
CA GLY A 85 -3.11 11.11 12.11
C GLY A 85 -3.90 10.33 11.06
N ARG A 86 -3.68 9.02 10.97
CA ARG A 86 -4.39 8.14 10.02
C ARG A 86 -5.86 7.92 10.36
N GLU A 87 -6.19 7.84 11.65
CA GLU A 87 -7.56 7.67 12.11
C GLU A 87 -8.39 8.97 12.00
N ARG A 88 -7.75 10.13 11.93
CA ARG A 88 -8.42 11.44 11.99
C ARG A 88 -9.49 11.68 10.93
N HIS A 89 -9.28 11.17 9.73
CA HIS A 89 -10.18 11.39 8.58
C HIS A 89 -11.06 10.18 8.27
N ASN A 90 -10.87 9.10 8.98
CA ASN A 90 -11.55 7.84 8.77
C ASN A 90 -12.07 7.33 10.12
N LEU A 91 -13.18 7.92 10.59
CA LEU A 91 -13.66 7.81 11.97
C LEU A 91 -13.94 6.38 12.44
N ASP A 92 -14.30 5.48 11.53
CA ASP A 92 -14.60 4.08 11.86
C ASP A 92 -13.46 3.12 11.48
N ALA A 93 -12.31 3.67 11.03
CA ALA A 93 -11.18 2.87 10.64
C ALA A 93 -10.54 2.18 11.84
N LYS A 94 -10.08 0.96 11.59
CA LYS A 94 -9.25 0.20 12.52
C LYS A 94 -7.83 0.15 11.99
N ALA A 95 -6.88 0.52 12.84
CA ALA A 95 -5.49 0.20 12.60
C ALA A 95 -5.29 -1.29 12.92
N VAL A 96 -5.07 -2.10 11.91
CA VAL A 96 -4.84 -3.55 12.06
C VAL A 96 -3.34 -3.79 11.98
N GLU A 97 -2.78 -4.39 13.03
CA GLU A 97 -1.38 -4.80 12.98
C GLU A 97 -1.14 -5.79 11.85
N ARG A 98 -0.05 -5.59 11.13
CA ARG A 98 0.32 -6.41 9.98
C ARG A 98 0.41 -7.90 10.30
N GLU A 99 0.74 -8.25 11.53
CA GLU A 99 0.89 -9.63 12.00
C GLU A 99 -0.42 -10.22 12.52
N ASP A 100 -1.44 -9.39 12.77
CA ASP A 100 -2.78 -9.85 13.19
C ASP A 100 -3.66 -10.21 11.98
N VAL A 101 -3.28 -11.30 11.33
CA VAL A 101 -4.03 -11.85 10.19
C VAL A 101 -5.46 -12.21 10.56
N ARG A 102 -5.72 -12.59 11.83
CA ARG A 102 -7.07 -12.97 12.29
C ARG A 102 -8.02 -11.78 12.28
N SER A 103 -7.61 -10.64 12.82
CA SER A 103 -8.40 -9.41 12.80
C SER A 103 -8.63 -8.91 11.38
N MET A 104 -7.62 -9.03 10.53
CA MET A 104 -7.74 -8.70 9.11
C MET A 104 -8.78 -9.56 8.40
N MET A 105 -8.74 -10.90 8.60
CA MET A 105 -9.74 -11.80 8.03
C MET A 105 -11.15 -11.53 8.56
N ARG A 106 -11.27 -11.17 9.85
CA ARG A 106 -12.55 -10.78 10.43
C ARG A 106 -13.10 -9.52 9.76
N SER A 107 -12.28 -8.48 9.61
CA SER A 107 -12.67 -7.24 8.91
C SER A 107 -13.14 -7.52 7.48
N LEU A 108 -12.40 -8.28 6.69
CA LEU A 108 -12.81 -8.65 5.34
C LEU A 108 -14.13 -9.42 5.31
N ARG A 109 -14.31 -10.40 6.20
CA ARG A 109 -15.55 -11.19 6.26
C ARG A 109 -16.78 -10.43 6.73
N THR A 110 -16.59 -9.28 7.37
CA THR A 110 -17.66 -8.34 7.75
C THR A 110 -17.91 -7.25 6.71
N GLY A 111 -17.39 -7.41 5.49
CA GLY A 111 -17.63 -6.48 4.39
C GLY A 111 -16.78 -5.20 4.42
N ARG A 112 -15.73 -5.12 5.25
CA ARG A 112 -14.88 -3.94 5.35
C ARG A 112 -13.80 -3.92 4.26
N ALA A 113 -13.35 -2.73 3.89
CA ALA A 113 -12.19 -2.56 3.03
C ALA A 113 -10.90 -2.49 3.87
N ILE A 114 -9.86 -3.20 3.44
CA ILE A 114 -8.53 -3.14 4.05
C ILE A 114 -7.53 -2.62 3.03
N TRP A 115 -6.84 -1.54 3.38
CA TRP A 115 -5.75 -1.00 2.58
C TRP A 115 -4.50 -1.89 2.69
N TYR A 116 -4.00 -2.36 1.56
CA TYR A 116 -2.86 -3.26 1.47
C TYR A 116 -1.98 -2.92 0.26
N ALA A 117 -0.65 -2.92 0.45
CA ALA A 117 0.30 -2.64 -0.61
C ALA A 117 1.31 -3.80 -0.77
N PRO A 118 1.22 -4.59 -1.87
CA PRO A 118 2.04 -5.79 -2.11
C PRO A 118 3.40 -5.51 -2.75
N ASP A 119 3.71 -4.27 -3.09
CA ASP A 119 4.83 -3.86 -3.94
C ASP A 119 6.20 -3.80 -3.24
N GLN A 120 6.31 -4.25 -1.99
CA GLN A 120 7.58 -4.30 -1.26
C GLN A 120 8.18 -5.72 -1.22
N ASP A 121 9.51 -5.77 -1.12
CA ASP A 121 10.27 -7.00 -0.94
C ASP A 121 10.38 -7.35 0.55
N TYR A 122 9.71 -8.43 0.97
CA TYR A 122 9.73 -8.96 2.34
C TYR A 122 10.67 -10.16 2.53
N GLY A 123 11.46 -10.51 1.52
CA GLY A 123 12.35 -11.63 1.54
C GLY A 123 11.76 -12.88 0.90
N ARG A 124 12.38 -14.05 1.12
CA ARG A 124 11.97 -15.32 0.50
C ARG A 124 10.73 -15.95 1.14
N LYS A 125 10.51 -15.68 2.41
CA LYS A 125 9.39 -16.29 3.14
C LYS A 125 8.07 -15.74 2.62
N ALA A 126 7.13 -16.63 2.28
CA ALA A 126 5.83 -16.28 1.73
C ALA A 126 5.89 -15.40 0.46
N SER A 127 6.90 -15.64 -0.36
CA SER A 127 7.10 -14.95 -1.65
C SER A 127 7.44 -15.94 -2.75
N VAL A 128 7.03 -15.61 -3.95
CA VAL A 128 7.46 -16.26 -5.20
C VAL A 128 8.31 -15.29 -6.01
N PHE A 129 9.14 -15.82 -6.91
CA PHE A 129 9.89 -14.99 -7.84
C PHE A 129 9.13 -14.89 -9.15
N VAL A 130 8.74 -13.67 -9.48
CA VAL A 130 8.06 -13.33 -10.74
C VAL A 130 8.62 -12.01 -11.27
N PRO A 131 8.60 -11.79 -12.60
CA PRO A 131 9.10 -10.56 -13.19
C PRO A 131 8.43 -9.29 -12.65
N LEU A 132 9.23 -8.25 -12.46
CA LEU A 132 8.81 -6.86 -12.30
C LEU A 132 9.78 -6.01 -13.11
N PHE A 133 9.30 -5.27 -14.11
CA PHE A 133 10.13 -4.58 -15.11
C PHE A 133 11.19 -5.48 -15.75
N GLY A 134 10.80 -6.71 -16.08
CA GLY A 134 11.69 -7.72 -16.69
C GLY A 134 12.73 -8.32 -15.74
N VAL A 135 12.69 -8.00 -14.43
CA VAL A 135 13.64 -8.49 -13.44
C VAL A 135 12.92 -9.36 -12.41
N GLU A 136 13.39 -10.58 -12.19
CA GLU A 136 12.87 -11.47 -11.15
C GLU A 136 12.86 -10.78 -9.77
N ALA A 137 11.70 -10.68 -9.16
CA ALA A 137 11.49 -9.98 -7.89
C ALA A 137 10.73 -10.87 -6.91
N ALA A 138 11.19 -10.92 -5.67
CA ALA A 138 10.46 -11.61 -4.61
C ALA A 138 9.13 -10.89 -4.36
N THR A 139 8.02 -11.51 -4.73
CA THR A 139 6.67 -10.96 -4.65
C THR A 139 5.83 -11.77 -3.68
N VAL A 140 5.21 -11.10 -2.73
CA VAL A 140 4.39 -11.74 -1.69
C VAL A 140 3.12 -12.36 -2.28
N THR A 141 2.74 -13.53 -1.78
CA THR A 141 1.49 -14.21 -2.17
C THR A 141 0.30 -13.85 -1.26
N ALA A 142 0.54 -12.95 -0.32
CA ALA A 142 -0.46 -12.59 0.69
C ALA A 142 -1.75 -11.99 0.10
N THR A 143 -1.69 -11.31 -1.05
CA THR A 143 -2.90 -10.76 -1.70
C THR A 143 -3.88 -11.86 -2.06
N SER A 144 -3.41 -12.95 -2.68
CA SER A 144 -4.23 -14.12 -3.01
C SER A 144 -4.77 -14.81 -1.76
N THR A 145 -3.92 -14.93 -0.75
CA THR A 145 -4.30 -15.50 0.56
C THR A 145 -5.42 -14.68 1.22
N PHE A 146 -5.30 -13.36 1.24
CA PHE A 146 -6.31 -12.48 1.83
C PHE A 146 -7.63 -12.52 1.06
N ALA A 147 -7.56 -12.50 -0.26
CA ALA A 147 -8.74 -12.63 -1.11
C ALA A 147 -9.47 -13.96 -0.88
N ARG A 148 -8.73 -15.07 -0.86
CA ARG A 148 -9.29 -16.42 -0.69
C ARG A 148 -9.87 -16.62 0.70
N LEU A 149 -9.10 -16.36 1.76
CA LEU A 149 -9.54 -16.59 3.14
C LEU A 149 -10.56 -15.57 3.62
N GLY A 150 -10.46 -14.34 3.14
CA GLY A 150 -11.41 -13.25 3.42
C GLY A 150 -12.68 -13.32 2.58
N LYS A 151 -12.72 -14.14 1.53
CA LYS A 151 -13.77 -14.12 0.49
C LYS A 151 -13.99 -12.71 -0.06
N ALA A 152 -12.88 -11.97 -0.23
CA ALA A 152 -12.86 -10.56 -0.53
C ALA A 152 -12.51 -10.30 -2.00
N LEU A 153 -13.02 -9.21 -2.53
CA LEU A 153 -12.60 -8.69 -3.83
C LEU A 153 -11.23 -8.03 -3.69
N VAL A 154 -10.41 -8.10 -4.72
CA VAL A 154 -9.18 -7.30 -4.82
C VAL A 154 -9.45 -6.13 -5.76
N VAL A 155 -9.44 -4.93 -5.21
CA VAL A 155 -9.72 -3.69 -5.92
C VAL A 155 -8.42 -2.89 -6.00
N PRO A 156 -7.83 -2.73 -7.19
CA PRO A 156 -6.64 -1.92 -7.35
C PRO A 156 -6.93 -0.43 -7.12
N PHE A 157 -5.95 0.28 -6.54
CA PHE A 157 -6.08 1.68 -6.18
C PHE A 157 -4.78 2.44 -6.40
N THR A 158 -4.86 3.58 -7.08
CA THR A 158 -3.74 4.51 -7.21
C THR A 158 -4.09 5.89 -6.66
N GLN A 159 -3.07 6.55 -6.12
CA GLN A 159 -3.15 7.93 -5.63
C GLN A 159 -1.98 8.73 -6.21
N THR A 160 -2.27 9.76 -6.96
CA THR A 160 -1.25 10.57 -7.63
C THR A 160 -1.48 12.05 -7.41
N ARG A 161 -0.38 12.78 -7.25
CA ARG A 161 -0.40 14.24 -7.17
C ARG A 161 -0.58 14.80 -8.57
N LEU A 162 -1.54 15.69 -8.73
CA LEU A 162 -1.74 16.43 -9.96
C LEU A 162 -0.73 17.59 -10.08
N PRO A 163 -0.37 17.99 -11.31
CA PRO A 163 0.56 19.11 -11.50
C PRO A 163 -0.04 20.44 -11.00
N ASN A 164 0.82 21.44 -10.82
CA ASN A 164 0.43 22.83 -10.52
C ASN A 164 -0.48 23.01 -9.30
N GLY A 165 -0.40 22.13 -8.30
CA GLY A 165 -1.20 22.26 -7.08
C GLY A 165 -2.70 21.93 -7.26
N GLN A 166 -3.08 21.26 -8.33
CA GLN A 166 -4.49 20.91 -8.62
C GLN A 166 -5.04 19.78 -7.73
N GLY A 167 -4.31 19.39 -6.69
CA GLY A 167 -4.74 18.35 -5.76
C GLY A 167 -4.26 16.95 -6.17
N TYR A 168 -5.12 15.97 -5.94
CA TYR A 168 -4.76 14.55 -6.07
C TYR A 168 -5.84 13.78 -6.83
N ARG A 169 -5.41 12.94 -7.75
CA ARG A 169 -6.28 11.94 -8.37
C ARG A 169 -6.21 10.65 -7.56
N LEU A 170 -7.37 10.15 -7.19
CA LEU A 170 -7.57 8.88 -6.49
C LEU A 170 -8.37 7.98 -7.42
N SER A 171 -7.71 6.99 -8.02
CA SER A 171 -8.38 6.10 -8.98
C SER A 171 -8.62 4.74 -8.34
N VAL A 172 -9.87 4.41 -8.11
CA VAL A 172 -10.33 3.08 -7.70
C VAL A 172 -10.69 2.32 -8.96
N HIS A 173 -9.92 1.27 -9.26
CA HIS A 173 -10.11 0.48 -10.47
C HIS A 173 -11.17 -0.62 -10.27
N PRO A 174 -11.69 -1.22 -11.34
CA PRO A 174 -12.56 -2.39 -11.23
C PRO A 174 -11.88 -3.53 -10.43
N PRO A 175 -12.66 -4.34 -9.69
CA PRO A 175 -12.13 -5.54 -9.05
C PRO A 175 -11.41 -6.44 -10.06
N LEU A 176 -10.32 -7.07 -9.63
CA LEU A 176 -9.66 -8.07 -10.46
C LEU A 176 -10.62 -9.25 -10.70
N THR A 177 -10.87 -9.54 -11.98
CA THR A 177 -11.69 -10.69 -12.39
C THR A 177 -10.91 -11.98 -12.20
N ASP A 178 -11.59 -13.06 -11.83
CA ASP A 178 -10.99 -14.38 -11.63
C ASP A 178 -9.73 -14.33 -10.74
N PHE A 179 -9.87 -13.61 -9.62
CA PHE A 179 -8.81 -13.46 -8.62
C PHE A 179 -9.33 -13.80 -7.21
N PRO A 180 -8.62 -14.65 -6.42
CA PRO A 180 -7.39 -15.34 -6.79
C PRO A 180 -7.65 -16.48 -7.77
N GLY A 181 -6.69 -16.70 -8.68
CA GLY A 181 -6.70 -17.80 -9.61
C GLY A 181 -6.22 -19.13 -8.99
N GLU A 182 -5.82 -20.07 -9.85
CA GLU A 182 -5.39 -21.40 -9.43
C GLU A 182 -3.97 -21.43 -8.85
N SER A 183 -3.11 -20.46 -9.24
CA SER A 183 -1.70 -20.44 -8.91
C SER A 183 -1.28 -19.14 -8.24
N GLU A 184 -0.69 -19.21 -7.04
CA GLU A 184 -0.09 -18.05 -6.35
C GLU A 184 0.98 -17.35 -7.19
N THR A 185 1.72 -18.10 -8.02
CA THR A 185 2.72 -17.53 -8.93
C THR A 185 2.05 -16.73 -10.04
N ALA A 186 0.99 -17.24 -10.65
CA ALA A 186 0.24 -16.54 -11.68
C ALA A 186 -0.42 -15.27 -11.10
N ASP A 187 -1.00 -15.37 -9.92
CA ASP A 187 -1.58 -14.23 -9.21
C ASP A 187 -0.53 -13.15 -8.92
N ALA A 188 0.64 -13.55 -8.39
CA ALA A 188 1.72 -12.63 -8.11
C ALA A 188 2.25 -11.93 -9.39
N LEU A 189 2.28 -12.65 -10.51
CA LEU A 189 2.63 -12.08 -11.81
C LEU A 189 1.61 -11.04 -12.26
N ARG A 190 0.31 -11.32 -12.14
CA ARG A 190 -0.78 -10.36 -12.45
C ARG A 190 -0.66 -9.10 -11.61
N ILE A 191 -0.36 -9.25 -10.32
CA ILE A 191 -0.14 -8.12 -9.41
C ILE A 191 1.05 -7.30 -9.88
N ASN A 192 2.20 -7.92 -10.19
CA ASN A 192 3.38 -7.21 -10.69
C ASN A 192 3.12 -6.48 -12.00
N GLN A 193 2.37 -7.08 -12.93
CA GLN A 193 1.97 -6.43 -14.19
C GLN A 193 1.15 -5.16 -13.93
N TRP A 194 0.20 -5.23 -13.00
CA TRP A 194 -0.57 -4.06 -12.61
C TRP A 194 0.32 -3.00 -11.93
N VAL A 195 1.23 -3.41 -11.04
CA VAL A 195 2.23 -2.51 -10.42
C VAL A 195 3.07 -1.82 -11.47
N GLU A 196 3.55 -2.54 -12.50
CA GLU A 196 4.32 -1.96 -13.59
C GLU A 196 3.54 -0.89 -14.35
N GLN A 197 2.30 -1.19 -14.69
CA GLN A 197 1.43 -0.25 -15.40
C GLN A 197 1.25 1.03 -14.58
N ALA A 198 0.84 0.91 -13.34
CA ALA A 198 0.61 2.06 -12.46
C ALA A 198 1.88 2.89 -12.22
N VAL A 199 3.04 2.23 -12.05
CA VAL A 199 4.31 2.94 -11.87
C VAL A 199 4.77 3.63 -13.16
N ARG A 200 4.51 3.06 -14.35
CA ARG A 200 4.85 3.69 -15.65
C ARG A 200 4.08 5.00 -15.88
N GLU A 201 2.86 5.11 -15.34
CA GLU A 201 2.06 6.34 -15.44
C GLU A 201 2.64 7.49 -14.61
N GLN A 202 3.23 7.20 -13.43
CA GLN A 202 3.74 8.21 -12.49
C GLN A 202 5.06 7.76 -11.82
N PRO A 203 6.12 7.48 -12.59
CA PRO A 203 7.34 6.88 -12.07
C PRO A 203 8.07 7.75 -11.05
N GLU A 204 7.96 9.08 -11.15
CA GLU A 204 8.59 10.02 -10.22
C GLU A 204 7.89 10.08 -8.85
N GLN A 205 6.66 9.56 -8.74
CA GLN A 205 5.91 9.51 -7.49
C GLN A 205 6.03 8.16 -6.78
N TYR A 206 6.58 7.15 -7.43
CA TYR A 206 6.81 5.85 -6.80
C TYR A 206 7.97 5.91 -5.79
N MET A 207 7.84 5.20 -4.68
CA MET A 207 8.82 5.24 -3.58
C MET A 207 10.04 4.35 -3.86
N TRP A 208 10.90 4.76 -4.79
CA TRP A 208 12.11 4.05 -5.19
C TRP A 208 13.16 3.87 -4.08
N VAL A 209 13.00 4.52 -2.94
CA VAL A 209 13.90 4.33 -1.78
C VAL A 209 13.82 2.92 -1.21
N HIS A 210 12.73 2.21 -1.45
CA HIS A 210 12.62 0.80 -1.14
C HIS A 210 13.42 -0.04 -2.14
N ARG A 211 14.29 -0.91 -1.61
CA ARG A 211 15.11 -1.79 -2.45
C ARG A 211 14.29 -3.00 -2.93
N ARG A 212 13.46 -2.80 -3.94
CA ARG A 212 12.48 -3.77 -4.42
C ARG A 212 13.10 -5.10 -4.91
N PHE A 213 14.34 -5.06 -5.39
CA PHE A 213 15.06 -6.22 -5.93
C PHE A 213 16.19 -6.71 -5.01
N LYS A 214 16.10 -6.49 -3.69
CA LYS A 214 17.17 -6.90 -2.75
C LYS A 214 17.24 -8.41 -2.54
N THR A 215 16.10 -9.12 -2.67
CA THR A 215 16.01 -10.57 -2.59
C THR A 215 15.99 -11.13 -4.00
N ARG A 216 16.96 -12.00 -4.32
CA ARG A 216 17.14 -12.56 -5.67
C ARG A 216 16.97 -14.06 -5.64
N PRO A 217 16.58 -14.69 -6.76
CA PRO A 217 16.74 -16.13 -6.96
C PRO A 217 18.14 -16.59 -6.62
N GLU A 218 18.29 -17.87 -6.33
CA GLU A 218 19.60 -18.47 -6.06
C GLU A 218 20.52 -18.32 -7.28
N GLY A 219 21.80 -18.04 -7.03
CA GLY A 219 22.78 -17.81 -8.09
C GLY A 219 22.74 -16.45 -8.76
N GLN A 220 21.71 -15.64 -8.56
CA GLN A 220 21.62 -14.32 -9.19
C GLN A 220 22.28 -13.21 -8.36
N SER A 221 22.97 -12.28 -9.06
CA SER A 221 23.62 -11.14 -8.45
C SER A 221 22.60 -10.12 -7.88
N ARG A 222 23.00 -9.40 -6.84
CA ARG A 222 22.21 -8.31 -6.26
C ARG A 222 22.44 -7.02 -7.02
N PRO A 223 21.39 -6.29 -7.47
CA PRO A 223 21.56 -5.06 -8.23
C PRO A 223 22.01 -3.88 -7.35
N TYR A 224 21.96 -4.02 -6.04
CA TYR A 224 22.32 -2.95 -5.10
C TYR A 224 23.72 -3.17 -4.51
N ALA A 225 24.54 -2.11 -4.46
CA ALA A 225 25.85 -2.16 -3.81
C ALA A 225 25.75 -2.63 -2.35
N LYS A 226 26.70 -3.46 -1.91
CA LYS A 226 26.80 -3.86 -0.51
C LYS A 226 26.98 -2.60 0.36
N ARG A 227 26.08 -2.39 1.31
CA ARG A 227 26.22 -1.31 2.29
C ARG A 227 27.50 -1.59 3.09
N ARG A 228 28.54 -0.75 2.92
CA ARG A 228 29.73 -0.83 3.76
C ARG A 228 29.28 -0.70 5.22
N ARG A 229 29.42 -1.78 6.00
CA ARG A 229 29.23 -1.73 7.45
C ARG A 229 30.26 -0.74 7.98
N ARG A 230 29.83 0.44 8.39
CA ARG A 230 30.66 1.33 9.19
C ARG A 230 31.02 0.52 10.44
N LYS A 231 32.28 0.06 10.55
CA LYS A 231 32.81 -0.50 11.79
C LYS A 231 32.60 0.59 12.86
N ARG A 232 31.76 0.33 13.86
CA ARG A 232 31.74 1.14 15.07
C ARG A 232 33.17 1.08 15.62
N ARG A 233 33.90 2.17 15.51
CA ARG A 233 35.12 2.36 16.30
C ARG A 233 34.66 2.30 17.74
N ALA A 234 35.02 1.22 18.45
CA ALA A 234 34.94 1.16 19.88
C ALA A 234 35.79 2.35 20.41
N ARG A 235 35.14 3.33 21.01
CA ARG A 235 35.86 4.27 21.87
C ARG A 235 36.41 3.47 23.05
N ARG A 236 37.69 3.18 23.00
CA ARG A 236 38.48 2.87 24.20
C ARG A 236 38.77 4.21 24.87
N SER A 237 38.27 4.41 26.02
CA SER A 237 38.78 5.30 27.06
C SER A 237 39.00 4.45 28.27
#